data_a6689de3b7157bb4979f2baf3e1ab35a
#
_entry.id   a6689de3b7157bb4979f2baf3e1ab35a
#
_cell.length_a   1.000
_cell.length_b   1.000
_cell.length_c   1.000
_cell.angle_alpha   90.00
_cell.angle_beta   90.00
_cell.angle_gamma   90.00
#
_symmetry.space_group_name_H-M   'P 1'
#
loop_
_entity.id
_entity.type
_entity.pdbx_description
1 polymer ?
#
loop_
_entity_poly.entity_id
_entity_poly.type
_entity_poly.pdbx_seq_one_letter_code
_entity_poly.pdbx_strand_id
1 'polypeptide(L)'
;MSEFIWWALAWVATVWAIEFFYLRGENLKAFDTPQPTPKPSSADGAEHQAVVSSLGAITEVLKGVPRSGYIPLLRKHMDTMFGDDNSGAQIIQVDAAGVGAEWVLAKGVDSQRRMLYIHGGAYTMGSPRSHRRLTTKFSELADAAVLAIDYRLMPEHPRMAGVEDCRTAYGWMLDNGPGGQVPASAVFIGGDSAGGNLTLSLIAWIRDQGLRAPNAAVALSPATDSTLDSPSLKGNLATDPMLGPLFGTLTKIPRTLMMWFGWFQNRMRPSDPIISPVFGNLAGLPPVLVHTSDAEMLRDDSVRYVNRAIAAGSPVRLQTWSHMVHVWHIYHPQLAEGREAMEEIGKFLRANS
;
A
#
# COMPACT_ATOMS: atom_id res chain seq x y z
N MET A 1 -0.45 46.21 -22.73
CA MET A 1 0.46 45.03 -22.83
C MET A 1 1.30 44.86 -21.57
N SER A 2 1.79 45.93 -20.91
CA SER A 2 2.60 45.85 -19.67
C SER A 2 1.83 45.34 -18.45
N GLU A 3 0.60 45.80 -18.21
CA GLU A 3 -0.19 45.35 -17.05
C GLU A 3 -0.55 43.85 -17.12
N PHE A 4 -0.92 43.35 -18.29
CA PHE A 4 -1.19 41.92 -18.48
C PHE A 4 0.01 41.05 -18.16
N ILE A 5 1.22 41.49 -18.52
CA ILE A 5 2.46 40.78 -18.22
C ILE A 5 2.69 40.71 -16.70
N TRP A 6 2.46 41.81 -15.98
CA TRP A 6 2.61 41.83 -14.51
C TRP A 6 1.60 40.94 -13.80
N TRP A 7 0.35 40.91 -14.25
CA TRP A 7 -0.66 40.01 -13.71
C TRP A 7 -0.31 38.53 -13.99
N ALA A 8 0.18 38.21 -15.18
CA ALA A 8 0.61 36.87 -15.52
C ALA A 8 1.80 36.43 -14.65
N LEU A 9 2.80 37.28 -14.45
CA LEU A 9 3.94 37.01 -13.58
C LEU A 9 3.52 36.83 -12.12
N ALA A 10 2.65 37.69 -11.62
CA ALA A 10 2.12 37.56 -10.25
C ALA A 10 1.34 36.25 -10.06
N TRP A 11 0.54 35.85 -11.05
CA TRP A 11 -0.17 34.58 -11.00
C TRP A 11 0.78 33.38 -10.99
N VAL A 12 1.79 33.36 -11.87
CA VAL A 12 2.81 32.31 -11.90
C VAL A 12 3.57 32.24 -10.58
N ALA A 13 3.97 33.39 -10.02
CA ALA A 13 4.65 33.45 -8.73
C ALA A 13 3.76 32.92 -7.60
N THR A 14 2.46 33.21 -7.61
CA THR A 14 1.49 32.72 -6.63
C THR A 14 1.33 31.20 -6.73
N VAL A 15 1.15 30.67 -7.93
CA VAL A 15 1.06 29.21 -8.16
C VAL A 15 2.33 28.50 -7.68
N TRP A 16 3.50 29.06 -8.00
CA TRP A 16 4.78 28.52 -7.55
C TRP A 16 4.93 28.61 -6.03
N ALA A 17 4.54 29.72 -5.40
CA ALA A 17 4.59 29.88 -3.95
C ALA A 17 3.68 28.86 -3.22
N ILE A 18 2.45 28.66 -3.69
CA ILE A 18 1.54 27.66 -3.15
C ILE A 18 2.15 26.26 -3.30
N GLU A 19 2.68 25.93 -4.48
CA GLU A 19 3.33 24.64 -4.68
C GLU A 19 4.49 24.45 -3.72
N PHE A 20 5.39 25.43 -3.62
CA PHE A 20 6.61 25.33 -2.84
C PHE A 20 6.35 25.28 -1.32
N PHE A 21 5.47 26.14 -0.80
CA PHE A 21 5.25 26.27 0.64
C PHE A 21 4.11 25.40 1.17
N TYR A 22 3.19 24.95 0.32
CA TYR A 22 2.00 24.25 0.78
C TYR A 22 1.86 22.82 0.23
N LEU A 23 2.16 22.57 -1.06
CA LEU A 23 1.92 21.25 -1.65
C LEU A 23 3.07 20.27 -1.48
N ARG A 24 4.32 20.72 -1.55
CA ARG A 24 5.52 19.85 -1.54
C ARG A 24 5.79 19.15 -0.23
N GLY A 25 5.45 19.75 0.91
CA GLY A 25 5.94 19.30 2.20
C GLY A 25 7.43 19.61 2.42
N GLU A 26 8.01 19.01 3.42
CA GLU A 26 9.43 19.15 3.76
C GLU A 26 10.35 18.36 2.80
N ASN A 27 11.63 18.71 2.81
CA ASN A 27 12.65 18.01 2.00
C ASN A 27 13.04 16.70 2.69
N LEU A 28 12.78 15.58 2.02
CA LEU A 28 13.05 14.24 2.55
C LEU A 28 14.42 13.67 2.19
N LYS A 29 15.30 14.42 1.50
CA LYS A 29 16.64 13.94 1.07
C LYS A 29 17.50 13.39 2.20
N ALA A 30 17.36 13.91 3.41
CA ALA A 30 18.10 13.40 4.57
C ALA A 30 17.74 11.92 4.89
N PHE A 31 16.61 11.43 4.39
CA PHE A 31 16.13 10.07 4.60
C PHE A 31 16.34 9.15 3.40
N ASP A 32 17.04 9.61 2.36
CA ASP A 32 17.44 8.76 1.23
C ASP A 32 18.52 7.73 1.65
N THR A 33 19.15 7.92 2.80
CA THR A 33 20.20 7.04 3.34
C THR A 33 19.97 6.78 4.83
N PRO A 34 20.37 5.61 5.36
CA PRO A 34 21.06 4.53 4.66
C PRO A 34 20.15 3.77 3.69
N GLN A 35 20.71 3.28 2.60
CA GLN A 35 20.06 2.33 1.72
C GLN A 35 20.17 0.92 2.31
N PRO A 36 19.11 0.12 2.33
CA PRO A 36 19.19 -1.26 2.78
C PRO A 36 20.01 -2.10 1.79
N THR A 37 20.66 -3.14 2.29
CA THR A 37 21.28 -4.16 1.44
C THR A 37 20.20 -5.16 1.04
N PRO A 38 19.87 -5.29 -0.25
CA PRO A 38 18.86 -6.23 -0.70
C PRO A 38 19.30 -7.69 -0.47
N LYS A 39 18.36 -8.53 -0.08
CA LYS A 39 18.55 -9.97 -0.14
C LYS A 39 18.73 -10.38 -1.60
N PRO A 40 19.72 -11.21 -1.92
CA PRO A 40 19.96 -11.63 -3.30
C PRO A 40 18.78 -12.46 -3.83
N SER A 41 18.46 -12.25 -5.10
CA SER A 41 17.49 -13.05 -5.82
C SER A 41 17.95 -13.29 -7.26
N SER A 42 17.36 -14.26 -7.91
CA SER A 42 17.69 -14.61 -9.31
C SER A 42 16.69 -13.96 -10.26
N ALA A 43 17.07 -12.82 -10.86
CA ALA A 43 16.28 -12.18 -11.92
C ALA A 43 16.06 -13.12 -13.13
N ASP A 44 16.99 -14.03 -13.37
CA ASP A 44 16.97 -14.98 -14.50
C ASP A 44 16.30 -16.32 -14.14
N GLY A 45 15.81 -16.48 -12.91
CA GLY A 45 15.12 -17.69 -12.47
C GLY A 45 13.81 -17.92 -13.25
N ALA A 46 13.52 -19.17 -13.60
CA ALA A 46 12.32 -19.51 -14.38
C ALA A 46 11.01 -19.05 -13.70
N GLU A 47 10.95 -19.14 -12.35
CA GLU A 47 9.78 -18.65 -11.57
C GLU A 47 9.62 -17.14 -11.73
N HIS A 48 10.71 -16.36 -11.62
CA HIS A 48 10.69 -14.91 -11.78
C HIS A 48 10.29 -14.51 -13.20
N GLN A 49 10.88 -15.14 -14.23
CA GLN A 49 10.55 -14.88 -15.63
C GLN A 49 9.08 -15.20 -15.95
N ALA A 50 8.51 -16.24 -15.36
CA ALA A 50 7.09 -16.56 -15.50
C ALA A 50 6.21 -15.45 -14.90
N VAL A 51 6.58 -14.90 -13.73
CA VAL A 51 5.88 -13.77 -13.11
C VAL A 51 5.95 -12.52 -13.98
N VAL A 52 7.13 -12.13 -14.44
CA VAL A 52 7.31 -10.96 -15.33
C VAL A 52 6.49 -11.12 -16.62
N SER A 53 6.51 -12.33 -17.22
CA SER A 53 5.73 -12.61 -18.42
C SER A 53 4.22 -12.47 -18.19
N SER A 54 3.73 -12.88 -17.02
CA SER A 54 2.31 -12.76 -16.67
C SER A 54 1.84 -11.30 -16.56
N LEU A 55 2.73 -10.38 -16.19
CA LEU A 55 2.41 -8.94 -16.11
C LEU A 55 2.15 -8.33 -17.50
N GLY A 56 2.76 -8.86 -18.56
CA GLY A 56 2.51 -8.42 -19.94
C GLY A 56 1.06 -8.58 -20.38
N ALA A 57 0.32 -9.53 -19.80
CA ALA A 57 -1.09 -9.76 -20.10
C ALA A 57 -1.98 -8.54 -19.76
N ILE A 58 -1.64 -7.74 -18.74
CA ILE A 58 -2.37 -6.53 -18.37
C ILE A 58 -2.38 -5.53 -19.53
N THR A 59 -1.24 -5.34 -20.19
CA THR A 59 -1.13 -4.40 -21.31
C THR A 59 -1.96 -4.87 -22.51
N GLU A 60 -2.00 -6.19 -22.79
CA GLU A 60 -2.82 -6.74 -23.85
C GLU A 60 -4.33 -6.61 -23.55
N VAL A 61 -4.74 -6.80 -22.30
CA VAL A 61 -6.13 -6.63 -21.85
C VAL A 61 -6.63 -5.19 -22.10
N LEU A 62 -5.76 -4.18 -21.98
CA LEU A 62 -6.12 -2.78 -22.21
C LEU A 62 -6.09 -2.34 -23.68
N LYS A 63 -5.56 -3.18 -24.57
CA LYS A 63 -5.37 -2.84 -25.99
C LYS A 63 -6.71 -2.64 -26.70
N GLY A 64 -6.86 -1.48 -27.32
CA GLY A 64 -8.09 -1.11 -28.05
C GLY A 64 -9.26 -0.71 -27.17
N VAL A 65 -9.14 -0.73 -25.86
CA VAL A 65 -10.19 -0.29 -24.93
C VAL A 65 -10.15 1.23 -24.77
N PRO A 66 -11.29 1.94 -24.78
CA PRO A 66 -11.33 3.36 -24.42
C PRO A 66 -10.90 3.58 -22.97
N ARG A 67 -10.23 4.70 -22.67
CA ARG A 67 -9.72 5.02 -21.29
C ARG A 67 -10.80 4.92 -20.21
N SER A 68 -12.05 5.25 -20.52
CA SER A 68 -13.18 5.13 -19.59
C SER A 68 -13.49 3.69 -19.18
N GLY A 69 -13.07 2.70 -19.97
CA GLY A 69 -13.23 1.27 -19.68
C GLY A 69 -12.07 0.64 -18.91
N TYR A 70 -10.96 1.36 -18.68
CA TYR A 70 -9.76 0.80 -18.06
C TYR A 70 -10.02 0.33 -16.62
N ILE A 71 -10.59 1.17 -15.77
CA ILE A 71 -10.79 0.83 -14.35
C ILE A 71 -11.70 -0.39 -14.18
N PRO A 72 -12.91 -0.46 -14.76
CA PRO A 72 -13.75 -1.65 -14.65
C PRO A 72 -13.06 -2.93 -15.15
N LEU A 73 -12.31 -2.83 -16.24
CA LEU A 73 -11.61 -3.97 -16.81
C LEU A 73 -10.45 -4.46 -15.93
N LEU A 74 -9.67 -3.52 -15.38
CA LEU A 74 -8.58 -3.84 -14.46
C LEU A 74 -9.09 -4.42 -13.14
N ARG A 75 -10.20 -3.91 -12.58
CA ARG A 75 -10.87 -4.51 -11.41
C ARG A 75 -11.23 -5.96 -11.67
N LYS A 76 -11.93 -6.21 -12.78
CA LYS A 76 -12.29 -7.58 -13.19
C LYS A 76 -11.07 -8.46 -13.38
N HIS A 77 -10.02 -7.94 -14.01
CA HIS A 77 -8.79 -8.70 -14.24
C HIS A 77 -8.12 -9.09 -12.91
N MET A 78 -7.98 -8.14 -11.96
CA MET A 78 -7.43 -8.43 -10.63
C MET A 78 -8.24 -9.48 -9.89
N ASP A 79 -9.57 -9.39 -9.92
CA ASP A 79 -10.45 -10.35 -9.25
C ASP A 79 -10.37 -11.76 -9.85
N THR A 80 -10.03 -11.88 -11.14
CA THR A 80 -9.90 -13.18 -11.81
C THR A 80 -8.51 -13.77 -11.74
N MET A 81 -7.47 -12.95 -11.57
CA MET A 81 -6.08 -13.41 -11.59
C MET A 81 -5.75 -14.32 -10.39
N PHE A 82 -6.26 -13.96 -9.19
CA PHE A 82 -5.97 -14.69 -7.95
C PHE A 82 -7.22 -14.96 -7.11
N GLY A 83 -8.41 -14.54 -7.56
CA GLY A 83 -9.62 -14.45 -6.73
C GLY A 83 -10.22 -15.77 -6.28
N ASP A 84 -9.94 -16.86 -6.99
CA ASP A 84 -10.49 -18.19 -6.66
C ASP A 84 -9.49 -19.06 -5.88
N ASP A 85 -8.29 -18.56 -5.66
CA ASP A 85 -7.23 -19.27 -4.91
C ASP A 85 -7.27 -18.86 -3.43
N ASN A 86 -8.15 -19.49 -2.68
CA ASN A 86 -8.23 -19.34 -1.22
C ASN A 86 -7.48 -20.44 -0.45
N SER A 87 -6.79 -21.34 -1.15
CA SER A 87 -5.98 -22.43 -0.56
C SER A 87 -6.70 -23.22 0.54
N GLY A 88 -8.05 -23.35 0.44
CA GLY A 88 -8.88 -24.07 1.41
C GLY A 88 -9.25 -23.26 2.66
N ALA A 89 -9.01 -21.96 2.71
CA ALA A 89 -9.47 -21.12 3.80
C ALA A 89 -10.99 -20.97 3.81
N GLN A 90 -11.57 -20.85 5.00
CA GLN A 90 -12.98 -20.48 5.15
C GLN A 90 -13.15 -18.98 4.90
N ILE A 91 -14.10 -18.63 4.05
CA ILE A 91 -14.44 -17.24 3.72
C ILE A 91 -15.84 -16.95 4.27
N ILE A 92 -15.98 -15.92 5.10
CA ILE A 92 -17.24 -15.50 5.70
C ILE A 92 -17.48 -14.03 5.36
N GLN A 93 -18.51 -13.74 4.55
CA GLN A 93 -18.87 -12.35 4.23
C GLN A 93 -19.46 -11.66 5.46
N VAL A 94 -19.09 -10.41 5.68
CA VAL A 94 -19.53 -9.62 6.83
C VAL A 94 -19.66 -8.14 6.48
N ASP A 95 -20.52 -7.44 7.20
CA ASP A 95 -20.56 -5.98 7.24
C ASP A 95 -19.83 -5.49 8.50
N ALA A 96 -18.74 -4.78 8.31
CA ALA A 96 -17.95 -4.22 9.40
C ALA A 96 -18.37 -2.77 9.68
N ALA A 97 -19.55 -2.60 10.26
CA ALA A 97 -20.19 -1.30 10.57
C ALA A 97 -20.38 -0.42 9.33
N GLY A 98 -20.95 -1.00 8.26
CA GLY A 98 -21.21 -0.34 6.99
C GLY A 98 -20.08 -0.47 5.97
N VAL A 99 -18.99 -1.16 6.31
CA VAL A 99 -17.89 -1.48 5.40
C VAL A 99 -18.02 -2.96 4.99
N GLY A 100 -18.21 -3.22 3.71
CA GLY A 100 -18.20 -4.59 3.18
C GLY A 100 -16.84 -5.25 3.48
N ALA A 101 -16.87 -6.49 3.93
CA ALA A 101 -15.64 -7.21 4.27
C ALA A 101 -15.83 -8.73 4.20
N GLU A 102 -14.75 -9.46 4.25
CA GLU A 102 -14.78 -10.90 4.47
C GLU A 102 -13.77 -11.31 5.55
N TRP A 103 -14.18 -12.22 6.42
CA TRP A 103 -13.26 -12.97 7.25
C TRP A 103 -12.64 -14.09 6.43
N VAL A 104 -11.33 -14.18 6.50
CA VAL A 104 -10.52 -15.25 5.89
C VAL A 104 -9.84 -16.02 7.01
N LEU A 105 -10.20 -17.31 7.15
CA LEU A 105 -9.67 -18.18 8.19
C LEU A 105 -8.94 -19.37 7.54
N ALA A 106 -7.64 -19.44 7.69
CA ALA A 106 -6.90 -20.65 7.40
C ALA A 106 -7.26 -21.75 8.39
N LYS A 107 -6.98 -23.01 8.04
CA LYS A 107 -7.37 -24.14 8.86
C LYS A 107 -6.69 -24.13 10.24
N GLY A 108 -7.49 -24.11 11.30
CA GLY A 108 -7.03 -24.29 12.69
C GLY A 108 -6.50 -23.03 13.36
N VAL A 109 -6.62 -21.85 12.74
CA VAL A 109 -6.16 -20.58 13.32
C VAL A 109 -7.03 -20.13 14.51
N ASP A 110 -6.41 -19.39 15.43
CA ASP A 110 -7.11 -18.76 16.56
C ASP A 110 -7.92 -17.53 16.07
N SER A 111 -9.24 -17.65 16.05
CA SER A 111 -10.15 -16.59 15.63
C SER A 111 -10.27 -15.42 16.61
N GLN A 112 -9.72 -15.52 17.83
CA GLN A 112 -9.65 -14.40 18.76
C GLN A 112 -8.45 -13.48 18.44
N ARG A 113 -7.46 -13.97 17.74
CA ARG A 113 -6.39 -13.18 17.13
C ARG A 113 -6.90 -12.65 15.81
N ARG A 114 -6.73 -11.37 15.52
CA ARG A 114 -7.33 -10.73 14.36
C ARG A 114 -6.33 -9.88 13.61
N MET A 115 -6.49 -9.87 12.30
CA MET A 115 -5.70 -9.03 11.42
C MET A 115 -6.62 -8.27 10.47
N LEU A 116 -6.49 -6.94 10.42
CA LEU A 116 -7.09 -6.14 9.36
C LEU A 116 -6.16 -6.19 8.15
N TYR A 117 -6.68 -6.58 6.98
CA TYR A 117 -5.96 -6.50 5.73
C TYR A 117 -6.58 -5.50 4.78
N ILE A 118 -5.74 -4.58 4.28
CA ILE A 118 -6.13 -3.48 3.40
C ILE A 118 -5.45 -3.72 2.04
N HIS A 119 -6.24 -4.05 1.02
CA HIS A 119 -5.72 -4.42 -0.29
C HIS A 119 -5.12 -3.23 -1.06
N GLY A 120 -4.17 -3.54 -1.97
CA GLY A 120 -3.62 -2.60 -2.94
C GLY A 120 -4.55 -2.31 -4.12
N GLY A 121 -4.00 -1.65 -5.15
CA GLY A 121 -4.74 -1.34 -6.38
C GLY A 121 -4.91 0.15 -6.65
N ALA A 122 -3.94 0.97 -6.25
CA ALA A 122 -3.87 2.41 -6.53
C ALA A 122 -5.14 3.19 -6.11
N TYR A 123 -5.84 2.74 -5.08
CA TYR A 123 -7.11 3.30 -4.56
C TYR A 123 -8.29 3.26 -5.54
N THR A 124 -8.10 2.65 -6.70
CA THR A 124 -9.08 2.59 -7.80
C THR A 124 -9.48 1.16 -8.16
N MET A 125 -8.72 0.19 -7.73
CA MET A 125 -8.85 -1.24 -8.07
C MET A 125 -8.59 -2.10 -6.83
N GLY A 126 -8.72 -3.42 -7.02
CA GLY A 126 -8.55 -4.39 -5.95
C GLY A 126 -9.86 -4.65 -5.20
N SER A 127 -9.87 -5.72 -4.45
CA SER A 127 -10.98 -6.16 -3.60
C SER A 127 -10.45 -7.20 -2.60
N PRO A 128 -11.23 -7.57 -1.57
CA PRO A 128 -10.91 -8.74 -0.76
C PRO A 128 -10.66 -9.99 -1.61
N ARG A 129 -11.51 -10.21 -2.63
CA ARG A 129 -11.41 -11.36 -3.54
C ARG A 129 -10.08 -11.42 -4.28
N SER A 130 -9.59 -10.32 -4.83
CA SER A 130 -8.33 -10.28 -5.58
C SER A 130 -7.09 -10.56 -4.71
N HIS A 131 -7.23 -10.45 -3.38
CA HIS A 131 -6.13 -10.63 -2.44
C HIS A 131 -6.27 -11.89 -1.56
N ARG A 132 -7.23 -12.79 -1.85
CA ARG A 132 -7.47 -14.00 -1.03
C ARG A 132 -6.23 -14.88 -0.85
N ARG A 133 -5.39 -14.98 -1.88
CA ARG A 133 -4.12 -15.70 -1.75
C ARG A 133 -3.23 -15.12 -0.65
N LEU A 134 -3.08 -13.80 -0.60
CA LEU A 134 -2.31 -13.11 0.44
C LEU A 134 -3.00 -13.22 1.79
N THR A 135 -4.29 -12.92 1.88
CA THR A 135 -5.02 -12.91 3.15
C THR A 135 -5.12 -14.30 3.78
N THR A 136 -5.24 -15.36 2.98
CA THR A 136 -5.13 -16.75 3.46
C THR A 136 -3.75 -17.00 4.06
N LYS A 137 -2.68 -16.59 3.36
CA LYS A 137 -1.33 -16.77 3.88
C LYS A 137 -1.06 -15.95 5.14
N PHE A 138 -1.55 -14.72 5.20
CA PHE A 138 -1.48 -13.91 6.41
C PHE A 138 -2.25 -14.55 7.58
N SER A 139 -3.42 -15.17 7.33
CA SER A 139 -4.16 -15.91 8.34
C SER A 139 -3.31 -17.04 8.95
N GLU A 140 -2.63 -17.83 8.11
CA GLU A 140 -1.70 -18.87 8.58
C GLU A 140 -0.53 -18.29 9.40
N LEU A 141 0.14 -17.25 8.88
CA LEU A 141 1.36 -16.70 9.46
C LEU A 141 1.14 -15.98 10.78
N ALA A 142 0.01 -15.28 10.91
CA ALA A 142 -0.39 -14.56 12.12
C ALA A 142 -1.10 -15.47 13.13
N ASP A 143 -1.48 -16.70 12.74
CA ASP A 143 -2.39 -17.54 13.49
C ASP A 143 -3.63 -16.74 13.93
N ALA A 144 -4.34 -16.17 12.95
CA ALA A 144 -5.39 -15.18 13.18
C ALA A 144 -6.49 -15.23 12.11
N ALA A 145 -7.70 -14.81 12.46
CA ALA A 145 -8.71 -14.47 11.49
C ALA A 145 -8.36 -13.14 10.81
N VAL A 146 -8.32 -13.10 9.47
CA VAL A 146 -8.03 -11.90 8.69
C VAL A 146 -9.34 -11.26 8.24
N LEU A 147 -9.59 -10.02 8.63
CA LEU A 147 -10.65 -9.17 8.11
C LEU A 147 -10.13 -8.43 6.86
N ALA A 148 -10.48 -8.90 5.68
CA ALA A 148 -10.18 -8.26 4.42
C ALA A 148 -11.33 -7.31 4.06
N ILE A 149 -11.06 -6.01 3.95
CA ILE A 149 -12.09 -4.99 3.74
C ILE A 149 -12.22 -4.57 2.28
N ASP A 150 -13.45 -4.34 1.85
CA ASP A 150 -13.80 -3.76 0.55
C ASP A 150 -14.05 -2.25 0.72
N TYR A 151 -12.97 -1.52 0.96
CA TYR A 151 -13.04 -0.08 1.19
C TYR A 151 -13.44 0.66 -0.08
N ARG A 152 -14.17 1.77 0.07
CA ARG A 152 -14.67 2.60 -1.04
C ARG A 152 -13.54 3.14 -1.91
N LEU A 153 -13.64 2.88 -3.20
CA LEU A 153 -12.62 3.18 -4.20
C LEU A 153 -12.92 4.46 -4.98
N MET A 154 -11.87 5.07 -5.48
CA MET A 154 -11.94 6.12 -6.49
C MET A 154 -12.22 5.50 -7.88
N PRO A 155 -12.79 6.26 -8.80
CA PRO A 155 -13.24 7.66 -8.70
C PRO A 155 -14.65 7.81 -8.11
N GLU A 156 -15.38 6.71 -7.85
CA GLU A 156 -16.78 6.73 -7.38
C GLU A 156 -16.91 7.42 -6.02
N HIS A 157 -15.87 7.27 -5.18
CA HIS A 157 -15.79 7.89 -3.86
C HIS A 157 -14.50 8.72 -3.72
N PRO A 158 -14.49 9.79 -2.92
CA PRO A 158 -13.27 10.52 -2.62
C PRO A 158 -12.28 9.64 -1.86
N ARG A 159 -10.97 9.89 -1.99
CA ARG A 159 -9.93 9.10 -1.31
C ARG A 159 -10.13 8.99 0.20
N MET A 160 -10.66 10.05 0.83
CA MET A 160 -10.96 10.07 2.28
C MET A 160 -11.98 9.00 2.69
N ALA A 161 -12.90 8.62 1.80
CA ALA A 161 -13.87 7.57 2.09
C ALA A 161 -13.19 6.22 2.40
N GLY A 162 -12.20 5.82 1.61
CA GLY A 162 -11.42 4.60 1.90
C GLY A 162 -10.61 4.70 3.20
N VAL A 163 -10.10 5.88 3.54
CA VAL A 163 -9.43 6.11 4.84
C VAL A 163 -10.41 5.92 6.00
N GLU A 164 -11.61 6.48 5.89
CA GLU A 164 -12.67 6.34 6.91
C GLU A 164 -13.13 4.89 7.06
N ASP A 165 -13.24 4.15 5.96
CA ASP A 165 -13.59 2.74 5.98
C ASP A 165 -12.54 1.90 6.73
N CYS A 166 -11.24 2.17 6.52
CA CYS A 166 -10.16 1.51 7.26
C CYS A 166 -10.26 1.79 8.78
N ARG A 167 -10.56 3.02 9.18
CA ARG A 167 -10.74 3.44 10.58
C ARG A 167 -11.94 2.75 11.21
N THR A 168 -13.07 2.74 10.50
CA THR A 168 -14.32 2.10 10.93
C THR A 168 -14.14 0.60 11.13
N ALA A 169 -13.58 -0.08 10.12
CA ALA A 169 -13.34 -1.52 10.15
C ALA A 169 -12.36 -1.93 11.25
N TYR A 170 -11.30 -1.12 11.50
CA TYR A 170 -10.39 -1.37 12.60
C TYR A 170 -11.09 -1.32 13.95
N GLY A 171 -11.84 -0.24 14.22
CA GLY A 171 -12.59 -0.10 15.47
C GLY A 171 -13.58 -1.25 15.67
N TRP A 172 -14.33 -1.60 14.61
CA TRP A 172 -15.29 -2.70 14.66
C TRP A 172 -14.62 -4.06 14.94
N MET A 173 -13.47 -4.32 14.31
CA MET A 173 -12.72 -5.58 14.46
C MET A 173 -12.22 -5.81 15.88
N LEU A 174 -12.00 -4.77 16.68
CA LEU A 174 -11.51 -4.93 18.05
C LEU A 174 -12.47 -5.76 18.91
N ASP A 175 -13.78 -5.61 18.70
CA ASP A 175 -14.81 -6.22 19.51
C ASP A 175 -15.63 -7.29 18.75
N ASN A 176 -15.41 -7.46 17.43
CA ASN A 176 -16.16 -8.38 16.60
C ASN A 176 -15.25 -9.36 15.88
N GLY A 177 -15.56 -10.64 15.96
CA GLY A 177 -14.83 -11.72 15.29
C GLY A 177 -15.74 -12.55 14.38
N PRO A 178 -15.19 -13.56 13.69
CA PRO A 178 -15.97 -14.42 12.78
C PRO A 178 -17.07 -15.23 13.50
N GLY A 179 -16.94 -15.47 14.79
CA GLY A 179 -17.93 -16.16 15.63
C GLY A 179 -18.89 -15.24 16.38
N GLY A 180 -18.85 -13.94 16.16
CA GLY A 180 -19.68 -12.94 16.85
C GLY A 180 -18.91 -11.93 17.66
N GLN A 181 -19.60 -11.23 18.56
CA GLN A 181 -19.03 -10.15 19.37
C GLN A 181 -18.21 -10.71 20.54
N VAL A 182 -16.90 -10.65 20.40
CA VAL A 182 -15.89 -11.02 21.40
C VAL A 182 -14.67 -10.12 21.22
N PRO A 183 -14.08 -9.53 22.28
CA PRO A 183 -12.86 -8.73 22.16
C PRO A 183 -11.70 -9.55 21.56
N ALA A 184 -10.90 -8.90 20.70
CA ALA A 184 -9.72 -9.52 20.13
C ALA A 184 -8.64 -9.78 21.21
N SER A 185 -7.97 -10.94 21.20
CA SER A 185 -6.82 -11.25 22.06
C SER A 185 -5.54 -10.57 21.58
N ALA A 186 -5.27 -10.63 20.27
CA ALA A 186 -4.17 -9.94 19.59
C ALA A 186 -4.70 -9.27 18.30
N VAL A 187 -4.06 -8.18 17.90
CA VAL A 187 -4.48 -7.40 16.72
C VAL A 187 -3.29 -7.08 15.83
N PHE A 188 -3.43 -7.32 14.54
CA PHE A 188 -2.45 -7.00 13.53
C PHE A 188 -3.08 -6.17 12.41
N ILE A 189 -2.27 -5.45 11.64
CA ILE A 189 -2.70 -4.74 10.44
C ILE A 189 -1.73 -5.07 9.31
N GLY A 190 -2.22 -5.27 8.11
CA GLY A 190 -1.38 -5.45 6.93
C GLY A 190 -2.01 -4.87 5.68
N GLY A 191 -1.17 -4.55 4.70
CA GLY A 191 -1.62 -4.11 3.40
C GLY A 191 -0.47 -3.95 2.41
N ASP A 192 -0.80 -3.89 1.14
CA ASP A 192 0.15 -3.80 0.05
C ASP A 192 -0.07 -2.55 -0.80
N SER A 193 0.99 -1.97 -1.35
CA SER A 193 0.91 -0.83 -2.28
C SER A 193 0.09 0.35 -1.70
N ALA A 194 -1.05 0.69 -2.30
CA ALA A 194 -2.02 1.65 -1.79
C ALA A 194 -2.60 1.23 -0.42
N GLY A 195 -2.83 -0.07 -0.21
CA GLY A 195 -3.24 -0.62 1.09
C GLY A 195 -2.12 -0.53 2.13
N GLY A 196 -0.86 -0.65 1.70
CA GLY A 196 0.31 -0.37 2.54
C GLY A 196 0.36 1.09 3.01
N ASN A 197 0.04 2.04 2.13
CA ASN A 197 -0.15 3.45 2.50
C ASN A 197 -1.24 3.62 3.56
N LEU A 198 -2.42 3.03 3.32
CA LEU A 198 -3.55 3.10 4.26
C LEU A 198 -3.21 2.45 5.61
N THR A 199 -2.45 1.34 5.60
CA THR A 199 -1.92 0.69 6.82
C THR A 199 -1.06 1.65 7.63
N LEU A 200 -0.08 2.30 6.99
CA LEU A 200 0.84 3.21 7.64
C LEU A 200 0.16 4.49 8.16
N SER A 201 -0.82 5.01 7.41
CA SER A 201 -1.65 6.13 7.84
C SER A 201 -2.57 5.75 9.01
N LEU A 202 -3.14 4.54 8.97
CA LEU A 202 -4.05 4.03 9.99
C LEU A 202 -3.34 3.84 11.34
N ILE A 203 -2.15 3.27 11.39
CA ILE A 203 -1.42 3.07 12.66
C ILE A 203 -1.04 4.39 13.32
N ALA A 204 -0.70 5.43 12.54
CA ALA A 204 -0.47 6.76 13.06
C ALA A 204 -1.75 7.37 13.64
N TRP A 205 -2.88 7.25 12.93
CA TRP A 205 -4.18 7.71 13.40
C TRP A 205 -4.63 6.98 14.67
N ILE A 206 -4.46 5.65 14.77
CA ILE A 206 -4.77 4.85 15.97
C ILE A 206 -4.01 5.39 17.19
N ARG A 207 -2.71 5.64 17.05
CA ARG A 207 -1.89 6.25 18.10
C ARG A 207 -2.42 7.63 18.49
N ASP A 208 -2.71 8.49 17.51
CA ASP A 208 -3.15 9.87 17.76
C ASP A 208 -4.53 9.96 18.44
N GLN A 209 -5.38 8.94 18.21
CA GLN A 209 -6.67 8.80 18.87
C GLN A 209 -6.59 8.07 20.22
N GLY A 210 -5.41 7.60 20.63
CA GLY A 210 -5.27 6.81 21.86
C GLY A 210 -6.04 5.49 21.85
N LEU A 211 -6.31 4.91 20.67
CA LEU A 211 -6.98 3.63 20.52
C LEU A 211 -6.02 2.48 20.84
N ARG A 212 -6.57 1.29 21.03
CA ARG A 212 -5.77 0.08 21.18
C ARG A 212 -4.81 -0.06 19.99
N ALA A 213 -3.51 0.00 20.24
CA ALA A 213 -2.50 -0.19 19.20
C ALA A 213 -2.50 -1.64 18.70
N PRO A 214 -2.21 -1.91 17.42
CA PRO A 214 -1.94 -3.26 16.97
C PRO A 214 -0.63 -3.77 17.56
N ASN A 215 -0.54 -5.08 17.75
CA ASN A 215 0.67 -5.76 18.17
C ASN A 215 1.81 -5.57 17.16
N ALA A 216 1.47 -5.60 15.87
CA ALA A 216 2.38 -5.31 14.77
C ALA A 216 1.62 -4.89 13.50
N ALA A 217 2.33 -4.21 12.59
CA ALA A 217 1.84 -3.92 11.25
C ALA A 217 2.83 -4.36 10.16
N VAL A 218 2.31 -4.72 8.99
CA VAL A 218 3.10 -5.13 7.81
C VAL A 218 2.68 -4.30 6.61
N ALA A 219 3.63 -3.63 5.94
CA ALA A 219 3.38 -2.88 4.72
C ALA A 219 4.24 -3.43 3.58
N LEU A 220 3.59 -3.90 2.51
CA LEU A 220 4.24 -4.47 1.34
C LEU A 220 4.29 -3.42 0.22
N SER A 221 5.49 -3.05 -0.21
CA SER A 221 5.70 -2.08 -1.29
C SER A 221 4.85 -0.79 -1.15
N PRO A 222 4.81 -0.13 0.02
CA PRO A 222 3.86 0.94 0.29
C PRO A 222 4.17 2.22 -0.50
N ALA A 223 3.13 2.89 -1.04
CA ALA A 223 3.22 4.22 -1.61
C ALA A 223 3.10 5.27 -0.50
N THR A 224 4.21 5.84 -0.02
CA THR A 224 4.21 6.71 1.16
C THR A 224 4.28 8.21 0.86
N ASP A 225 4.55 8.59 -0.39
CA ASP A 225 4.74 9.99 -0.82
C ASP A 225 3.94 10.34 -2.08
N SER A 226 2.80 11.00 -1.90
CA SER A 226 1.97 11.51 -3.00
C SER A 226 2.51 12.81 -3.62
N THR A 227 3.62 13.36 -3.13
CA THR A 227 4.30 14.52 -3.75
C THR A 227 5.16 14.12 -4.95
N LEU A 228 5.35 12.82 -5.17
CA LEU A 228 6.11 12.25 -6.27
C LEU A 228 7.58 12.72 -6.29
N ASP A 229 8.20 12.85 -5.11
CA ASP A 229 9.58 13.32 -4.96
C ASP A 229 10.60 12.19 -4.83
N SER A 230 10.15 10.95 -4.69
CA SER A 230 11.03 9.79 -4.53
C SER A 230 11.88 9.55 -5.78
N PRO A 231 13.22 9.47 -5.66
CA PRO A 231 14.12 9.31 -6.81
C PRO A 231 13.84 8.06 -7.64
N SER A 232 13.46 6.95 -6.97
CA SER A 232 13.15 5.67 -7.61
C SER A 232 11.95 5.72 -8.56
N LEU A 233 11.03 6.69 -8.42
CA LEU A 233 9.92 6.86 -9.36
C LEU A 233 10.38 7.03 -10.81
N LYS A 234 11.54 7.66 -11.01
CA LYS A 234 12.16 7.81 -12.33
C LYS A 234 13.32 6.85 -12.54
N GLY A 235 14.12 6.62 -11.49
CA GLY A 235 15.30 5.77 -11.53
C GLY A 235 14.96 4.32 -11.87
N ASN A 236 13.88 3.83 -11.33
CA ASN A 236 13.43 2.43 -11.47
C ASN A 236 12.32 2.23 -12.52
N LEU A 237 12.06 3.24 -13.35
CA LEU A 237 11.03 3.16 -14.39
C LEU A 237 11.23 1.98 -15.35
N ALA A 238 12.47 1.68 -15.70
CA ALA A 238 12.81 0.60 -16.63
C ALA A 238 12.92 -0.78 -15.94
N THR A 239 13.14 -0.79 -14.62
CA THR A 239 13.35 -2.02 -13.83
C THR A 239 12.10 -2.53 -13.15
N ASP A 240 11.05 -1.70 -13.05
CA ASP A 240 9.76 -2.10 -12.50
C ASP A 240 8.81 -2.56 -13.62
N PRO A 241 8.64 -3.88 -13.84
CA PRO A 241 7.84 -4.40 -14.95
C PRO A 241 6.33 -4.26 -14.72
N MET A 242 5.87 -3.94 -13.51
CA MET A 242 4.46 -3.73 -13.20
C MET A 242 4.08 -2.24 -13.26
N LEU A 243 4.76 -1.39 -12.48
CA LEU A 243 4.40 0.02 -12.37
C LEU A 243 4.93 0.86 -13.54
N GLY A 244 6.08 0.48 -14.12
CA GLY A 244 6.67 1.19 -15.24
C GLY A 244 5.74 1.34 -16.44
N PRO A 245 5.17 0.26 -17.00
CA PRO A 245 4.20 0.34 -18.08
C PRO A 245 2.91 1.09 -17.73
N LEU A 246 2.42 0.97 -16.49
CA LEU A 246 1.16 1.57 -16.05
C LEU A 246 1.29 3.07 -15.77
N PHE A 247 2.37 3.47 -15.12
CA PHE A 247 2.52 4.84 -14.59
C PHE A 247 3.67 5.63 -15.23
N GLY A 248 4.49 5.01 -16.06
CA GLY A 248 5.69 5.65 -16.64
C GLY A 248 5.39 6.87 -17.51
N THR A 249 4.23 6.94 -18.14
CA THR A 249 3.81 8.14 -18.88
C THR A 249 3.57 9.33 -17.95
N LEU A 250 3.15 9.10 -16.71
CA LEU A 250 2.91 10.16 -15.73
C LEU A 250 4.22 10.80 -15.27
N THR A 251 5.34 10.05 -15.27
CA THR A 251 6.65 10.59 -14.90
C THR A 251 7.18 11.64 -15.89
N LYS A 252 6.60 11.73 -17.09
CA LYS A 252 6.90 12.74 -18.11
C LYS A 252 6.17 14.07 -17.87
N ILE A 253 5.11 14.05 -17.06
CA ILE A 253 4.36 15.25 -16.69
C ILE A 253 5.16 16.00 -15.61
N PRO A 254 5.30 17.34 -15.72
CA PRO A 254 5.93 18.14 -14.68
C PRO A 254 5.32 17.87 -13.30
N ARG A 255 6.17 17.62 -12.29
CA ARG A 255 5.75 17.33 -10.91
C ARG A 255 4.76 18.38 -10.39
N THR A 256 5.01 19.65 -10.64
CA THR A 256 4.09 20.75 -10.28
C THR A 256 2.67 20.49 -10.75
N LEU A 257 2.48 20.12 -12.01
CA LEU A 257 1.14 19.84 -12.56
C LEU A 257 0.52 18.60 -11.89
N MET A 258 1.31 17.58 -11.62
CA MET A 258 0.84 16.37 -10.93
C MET A 258 0.42 16.67 -9.48
N MET A 259 1.15 17.53 -8.77
CA MET A 259 0.77 17.93 -7.41
C MET A 259 -0.53 18.73 -7.38
N TRP A 260 -0.71 19.65 -8.30
CA TRP A 260 -1.97 20.41 -8.43
C TRP A 260 -3.12 19.48 -8.78
N PHE A 261 -2.92 18.56 -9.73
CA PHE A 261 -3.92 17.56 -10.09
C PHE A 261 -4.29 16.69 -8.88
N GLY A 262 -3.30 16.18 -8.15
CA GLY A 262 -3.51 15.39 -6.94
C GLY A 262 -4.26 16.15 -5.85
N TRP A 263 -3.96 17.44 -5.67
CA TRP A 263 -4.69 18.29 -4.73
C TRP A 263 -6.17 18.46 -5.11
N PHE A 264 -6.45 18.76 -6.37
CA PHE A 264 -7.83 18.89 -6.82
C PHE A 264 -8.60 17.56 -6.75
N GLN A 265 -7.95 16.48 -7.10
CA GLN A 265 -8.57 15.14 -7.10
C GLN A 265 -8.85 14.64 -5.68
N ASN A 266 -7.89 14.75 -4.77
CA ASN A 266 -8.01 14.21 -3.41
C ASN A 266 -8.67 15.18 -2.42
N ARG A 267 -8.77 16.47 -2.76
CA ARG A 267 -9.18 17.56 -1.84
C ARG A 267 -8.27 17.66 -0.60
N MET A 268 -7.08 17.10 -0.69
CA MET A 268 -6.02 17.12 0.32
C MET A 268 -4.70 17.47 -0.36
N ARG A 269 -3.83 18.20 0.34
CA ARG A 269 -2.50 18.51 -0.21
C ARG A 269 -1.69 17.22 -0.39
N PRO A 270 -0.89 17.08 -1.45
CA PRO A 270 -0.07 15.88 -1.67
C PRO A 270 0.81 15.51 -0.49
N SER A 271 1.30 16.48 0.29
CA SER A 271 2.09 16.28 1.50
C SER A 271 1.25 16.10 2.78
N ASP A 272 -0.06 15.89 2.68
CA ASP A 272 -0.89 15.63 3.85
C ASP A 272 -0.58 14.24 4.43
N PRO A 273 -0.29 14.11 5.75
CA PRO A 273 0.02 12.83 6.37
C PRO A 273 -1.03 11.73 6.18
N ILE A 274 -2.30 12.08 5.96
CA ILE A 274 -3.37 11.11 5.71
C ILE A 274 -3.12 10.34 4.40
N ILE A 275 -2.59 11.01 3.37
CA ILE A 275 -2.34 10.40 2.06
C ILE A 275 -0.85 10.19 1.78
N SER A 276 0.01 10.80 2.56
CA SER A 276 1.47 10.70 2.48
C SER A 276 2.05 10.51 3.88
N PRO A 277 1.94 9.30 4.44
CA PRO A 277 2.33 9.02 5.82
C PRO A 277 3.80 9.35 6.11
N VAL A 278 4.67 9.42 5.10
CA VAL A 278 6.06 9.85 5.27
C VAL A 278 6.19 11.27 5.84
N PHE A 279 5.21 12.15 5.67
CA PHE A 279 5.21 13.52 6.22
C PHE A 279 4.56 13.62 7.61
N GLY A 280 4.04 12.51 8.14
CA GLY A 280 3.40 12.48 9.45
C GLY A 280 4.38 12.52 10.63
N ASN A 281 3.83 12.60 11.83
CA ASN A 281 4.57 12.28 13.04
C ASN A 281 4.74 10.76 13.11
N LEU A 282 5.98 10.28 13.01
CA LEU A 282 6.32 8.86 13.01
C LEU A 282 6.84 8.35 14.36
N ALA A 283 6.80 9.16 15.43
CA ALA A 283 7.16 8.71 16.77
C ALA A 283 6.04 7.86 17.40
N GLY A 284 6.41 6.89 18.22
CA GLY A 284 5.47 6.07 19.00
C GLY A 284 4.58 5.14 18.17
N LEU A 285 5.01 4.75 16.99
CA LEU A 285 4.33 3.73 16.19
C LEU A 285 4.53 2.33 16.79
N PRO A 286 3.59 1.38 16.55
CA PRO A 286 3.81 -0.03 16.91
C PRO A 286 4.98 -0.62 16.11
N PRO A 287 5.41 -1.86 16.40
CA PRO A 287 6.33 -2.58 15.53
C PRO A 287 5.80 -2.67 14.09
N VAL A 288 6.61 -2.23 13.11
CA VAL A 288 6.25 -2.27 11.68
C VAL A 288 7.33 -2.98 10.89
N LEU A 289 6.92 -3.89 10.00
CA LEU A 289 7.76 -4.47 8.97
C LEU A 289 7.36 -3.91 7.61
N VAL A 290 8.32 -3.34 6.90
CA VAL A 290 8.14 -2.87 5.53
C VAL A 290 8.97 -3.74 4.59
N HIS A 291 8.36 -4.24 3.52
CA HIS A 291 9.05 -4.93 2.42
C HIS A 291 9.02 -4.08 1.16
N THR A 292 10.11 -4.07 0.42
CA THR A 292 10.21 -3.45 -0.91
C THR A 292 11.28 -4.14 -1.75
N SER A 293 11.28 -3.94 -3.06
CA SER A 293 12.35 -4.38 -3.95
C SER A 293 13.24 -3.20 -4.37
N ASP A 294 14.51 -3.50 -4.66
CA ASP A 294 15.43 -2.51 -5.22
C ASP A 294 15.03 -2.08 -6.63
N ALA A 295 14.27 -2.91 -7.35
CA ALA A 295 13.81 -2.68 -8.71
C ALA A 295 12.51 -1.85 -8.80
N GLU A 296 11.77 -1.67 -7.67
CA GLU A 296 10.46 -1.00 -7.67
C GLU A 296 10.56 0.52 -7.80
N MET A 297 9.59 1.11 -8.50
CA MET A 297 9.40 2.56 -8.54
C MET A 297 9.12 3.15 -7.15
N LEU A 298 8.49 2.41 -6.24
CA LEU A 298 8.16 2.82 -4.87
C LEU A 298 9.25 2.47 -3.83
N ARG A 299 10.46 2.06 -4.26
CA ARG A 299 11.55 1.72 -3.35
C ARG A 299 11.86 2.85 -2.37
N ASP A 300 12.08 4.05 -2.88
CA ASP A 300 12.52 5.19 -2.04
C ASP A 300 11.39 5.74 -1.17
N ASP A 301 10.13 5.51 -1.52
CA ASP A 301 8.99 5.73 -0.65
C ASP A 301 9.15 4.93 0.65
N SER A 302 9.45 3.63 0.52
CA SER A 302 9.66 2.72 1.66
C SER A 302 10.92 3.11 2.46
N VAL A 303 12.03 3.40 1.77
CA VAL A 303 13.30 3.78 2.42
C VAL A 303 13.14 5.06 3.24
N ARG A 304 12.58 6.11 2.65
CA ARG A 304 12.34 7.40 3.33
C ARG A 304 11.44 7.27 4.54
N TYR A 305 10.33 6.53 4.40
CA TYR A 305 9.41 6.30 5.51
C TYR A 305 10.10 5.58 6.68
N VAL A 306 10.81 4.49 6.40
CA VAL A 306 11.48 3.69 7.45
C VAL A 306 12.61 4.46 8.10
N ASN A 307 13.50 5.11 7.33
CA ASN A 307 14.59 5.90 7.89
C ASN A 307 14.08 7.02 8.79
N ARG A 308 13.00 7.69 8.38
CA ARG A 308 12.37 8.74 9.17
C ARG A 308 11.70 8.20 10.44
N ALA A 309 11.02 7.05 10.35
CA ALA A 309 10.40 6.42 11.51
C ALA A 309 11.45 5.94 12.54
N ILE A 310 12.56 5.37 12.07
CA ILE A 310 13.71 5.01 12.94
C ILE A 310 14.29 6.26 13.61
N ALA A 311 14.49 7.34 12.86
CA ALA A 311 14.97 8.61 13.41
C ALA A 311 14.02 9.21 14.45
N ALA A 312 12.71 8.92 14.34
CA ALA A 312 11.69 9.30 15.32
C ALA A 312 11.58 8.32 16.51
N GLY A 313 12.43 7.28 16.57
CA GLY A 313 12.46 6.29 17.67
C GLY A 313 11.41 5.19 17.58
N SER A 314 10.74 5.01 16.45
CA SER A 314 9.76 3.95 16.25
C SER A 314 10.40 2.62 15.84
N PRO A 315 9.88 1.45 16.29
CA PRO A 315 10.42 0.13 16.01
C PRO A 315 10.01 -0.35 14.61
N VAL A 316 10.47 0.35 13.58
CA VAL A 316 10.20 0.04 12.16
C VAL A 316 11.41 -0.64 11.54
N ARG A 317 11.16 -1.66 10.71
CA ARG A 317 12.19 -2.42 10.00
C ARG A 317 11.89 -2.42 8.51
N LEU A 318 12.96 -2.32 7.70
CA LEU A 318 12.90 -2.50 6.25
C LEU A 318 13.65 -3.76 5.86
N GLN A 319 13.02 -4.59 5.04
CA GLN A 319 13.66 -5.68 4.33
C GLN A 319 13.47 -5.50 2.83
N THR A 320 14.53 -5.71 2.07
CA THR A 320 14.51 -5.54 0.61
C THR A 320 15.01 -6.79 -0.10
N TRP A 321 14.51 -7.02 -1.30
CA TRP A 321 14.95 -8.07 -2.21
C TRP A 321 15.40 -7.45 -3.53
N SER A 322 16.38 -8.09 -4.18
CA SER A 322 16.85 -7.65 -5.50
C SER A 322 15.86 -8.09 -6.58
N HIS A 323 15.65 -7.22 -7.57
CA HIS A 323 14.96 -7.51 -8.83
C HIS A 323 13.49 -7.93 -8.75
N MET A 324 12.86 -7.91 -7.59
CA MET A 324 11.47 -8.36 -7.47
C MET A 324 10.49 -7.36 -8.08
N VAL A 325 9.41 -7.91 -8.60
CA VAL A 325 8.27 -7.13 -9.10
C VAL A 325 7.51 -6.47 -7.93
N HIS A 326 6.77 -5.41 -8.21
CA HIS A 326 5.93 -4.76 -7.21
C HIS A 326 4.96 -5.76 -6.54
N VAL A 327 4.94 -5.79 -5.20
CA VAL A 327 4.12 -6.73 -4.39
C VAL A 327 4.32 -8.20 -4.80
N TRP A 328 5.57 -8.65 -5.02
CA TRP A 328 5.90 -10.04 -5.43
C TRP A 328 5.34 -11.11 -4.48
N HIS A 329 4.98 -10.74 -3.28
CA HIS A 329 4.36 -11.59 -2.26
C HIS A 329 3.10 -12.31 -2.76
N ILE A 330 2.33 -11.67 -3.67
CA ILE A 330 1.09 -12.24 -4.20
C ILE A 330 1.34 -13.47 -5.09
N TYR A 331 2.58 -13.64 -5.57
CA TYR A 331 3.01 -14.80 -6.34
C TYR A 331 3.48 -15.97 -5.48
N HIS A 332 3.32 -15.89 -4.16
CA HIS A 332 3.40 -17.05 -3.27
C HIS A 332 2.27 -18.05 -3.64
N PRO A 333 2.51 -19.38 -3.68
CA PRO A 333 3.78 -20.08 -3.41
C PRO A 333 4.68 -20.28 -4.65
N GLN A 334 4.31 -19.79 -5.84
CA GLN A 334 5.02 -20.06 -7.07
C GLN A 334 6.43 -19.46 -7.12
N LEU A 335 6.62 -18.26 -6.55
CA LEU A 335 7.89 -17.55 -6.53
C LEU A 335 8.68 -17.86 -5.25
N ALA A 336 9.95 -18.26 -5.37
CA ALA A 336 10.81 -18.59 -4.23
C ALA A 336 10.97 -17.41 -3.27
N GLU A 337 11.24 -16.22 -3.79
CA GLU A 337 11.40 -14.99 -3.01
C GLU A 337 10.06 -14.55 -2.38
N GLY A 338 8.93 -14.91 -3.00
CA GLY A 338 7.61 -14.77 -2.40
C GLY A 338 7.45 -15.65 -1.17
N ARG A 339 7.88 -16.92 -1.25
CA ARG A 339 7.88 -17.85 -0.10
C ARG A 339 8.78 -17.34 1.03
N GLU A 340 10.01 -16.92 0.71
CA GLU A 340 10.96 -16.38 1.69
C GLU A 340 10.42 -15.11 2.36
N ALA A 341 9.88 -14.17 1.60
CA ALA A 341 9.31 -12.94 2.14
C ALA A 341 8.15 -13.23 3.10
N MET A 342 7.27 -14.20 2.77
CA MET A 342 6.18 -14.61 3.65
C MET A 342 6.69 -15.28 4.91
N GLU A 343 7.77 -16.07 4.88
CA GLU A 343 8.40 -16.63 6.08
C GLU A 343 8.94 -15.54 7.01
N GLU A 344 9.60 -14.51 6.47
CA GLU A 344 10.09 -13.38 7.26
C GLU A 344 8.94 -12.62 7.93
N ILE A 345 7.82 -12.41 7.22
CA ILE A 345 6.59 -11.84 7.78
C ILE A 345 6.09 -12.70 8.94
N GLY A 346 6.03 -14.01 8.76
CA GLY A 346 5.60 -14.94 9.81
C GLY A 346 6.49 -14.89 11.05
N LYS A 347 7.82 -14.82 10.89
CA LYS A 347 8.76 -14.62 12.00
C LYS A 347 8.50 -13.32 12.75
N PHE A 348 8.28 -12.24 11.99
CA PHE A 348 8.00 -10.92 12.57
C PHE A 348 6.68 -10.88 13.34
N LEU A 349 5.60 -11.43 12.79
CA LEU A 349 4.29 -11.47 13.45
C LEU A 349 4.33 -12.29 14.74
N ARG A 350 4.96 -13.47 14.73
CA ARG A 350 5.13 -14.30 15.93
C ARG A 350 5.97 -13.63 17.01
N ALA A 351 6.99 -12.86 16.64
CA ALA A 351 7.83 -12.16 17.60
C ALA A 351 7.12 -10.99 18.31
N ASN A 352 5.97 -10.54 17.77
CA ASN A 352 5.16 -9.43 18.29
C ASN A 352 3.73 -9.88 18.66
N SER A 353 3.55 -11.14 18.96
CA SER A 353 2.25 -11.74 19.28
C SER A 353 1.92 -11.69 20.76
#